data_e5f13342fe9fe6bf5a601c9ad7191593
#
_entry.id   e5f13342fe9fe6bf5a601c9ad7191593
#
_cell.length_a   1.000
_cell.length_b   1.000
_cell.length_c   1.000
_cell.angle_alpha   90.00
_cell.angle_beta   90.00
_cell.angle_gamma   90.00
#
_symmetry.space_group_name_H-M   'P 1'
#
loop_
_entity.id
_entity.type
_entity.pdbx_description
1 polymer ?
#
loop_
_entity_poly.entity_id
_entity_poly.type
_entity_poly.pdbx_seq_one_letter_code
_entity_poly.pdbx_strand_id
1 'polypeptide(L)'
;MNIKNHIKQMLLGAGLLLAVLPSEAQNIIRPKIAGPNGLWVNSYNGVLFFGQTDMETQNSQMPMQLRFYYNSSAQSTNYGYGLGFSLGYEMRYRINEIGGVVIETGDGRSDTYKKFGKEFEAPAGVFSKVEEYESGKYRLTEKSGEQYFFDDAKYGKVTAMTDRNGNKTIFTYQDSLLVRVQDAVGHTINLSYTDGLLRKATASFHKGSISYEYDGLRRLKKRTDALGNSTLYSYDKQNRLCEITDANGHKTLIAYNNSGMVSRMKTDVSDKSIRYEGDKTVFIDYTAPQ
;
A
#
# COMPACT_ATOMS: atom_id res chain seq x y z
N MET A 1 18.27 39.29 -2.35
CA MET A 1 18.58 37.86 -2.38
C MET A 1 17.52 37.19 -3.27
N ASN A 2 17.89 36.95 -4.57
CA ASN A 2 16.94 36.49 -5.59
C ASN A 2 16.68 34.99 -5.44
N ILE A 3 15.47 34.63 -5.01
CA ILE A 3 14.99 33.26 -5.02
C ILE A 3 14.61 32.93 -6.46
N LYS A 4 15.45 32.16 -7.16
CA LYS A 4 15.10 31.61 -8.47
C LYS A 4 14.09 30.46 -8.27
N ASN A 5 12.82 30.79 -8.50
CA ASN A 5 11.76 29.80 -8.56
C ASN A 5 11.93 28.93 -9.80
N HIS A 6 12.33 27.68 -9.64
CA HIS A 6 12.26 26.69 -10.71
C HIS A 6 10.84 26.14 -10.80
N ILE A 7 10.02 26.74 -11.66
CA ILE A 7 8.71 26.19 -12.00
C ILE A 7 8.95 25.08 -13.05
N LYS A 8 8.88 23.83 -12.64
CA LYS A 8 8.75 22.71 -13.57
C LYS A 8 7.27 22.45 -13.82
N GLN A 9 6.77 23.01 -14.92
CA GLN A 9 5.46 22.62 -15.44
C GLN A 9 5.59 21.26 -16.12
N MET A 10 5.05 20.23 -15.51
CA MET A 10 4.80 18.96 -16.20
C MET A 10 3.45 19.08 -16.93
N LEU A 11 3.49 19.47 -18.20
CA LEU A 11 2.37 19.36 -19.13
C LEU A 11 2.20 17.86 -19.45
N LEU A 12 1.27 17.20 -18.78
CA LEU A 12 0.75 15.90 -19.20
C LEU A 12 -0.28 16.15 -20.30
N GLY A 13 0.13 15.94 -21.54
CA GLY A 13 -0.78 15.94 -22.67
C GLY A 13 -1.86 14.88 -22.49
N ALA A 14 -3.06 15.30 -22.19
CA ALA A 14 -4.24 14.45 -22.19
C ALA A 14 -4.64 14.18 -23.64
N GLY A 15 -4.23 13.03 -24.19
CA GLY A 15 -4.92 12.45 -25.33
C GLY A 15 -6.35 12.11 -24.91
N LEU A 16 -7.33 12.77 -25.52
CA LEU A 16 -8.75 12.60 -25.25
C LEU A 16 -9.19 11.20 -25.68
N LEU A 17 -9.16 10.22 -24.79
CA LEU A 17 -9.98 9.02 -24.86
C LEU A 17 -10.96 9.08 -23.69
N LEU A 18 -12.18 9.55 -23.96
CA LEU A 18 -13.32 9.42 -23.08
C LEU A 18 -13.73 7.93 -23.01
N ALA A 19 -12.97 7.13 -22.29
CA ALA A 19 -13.47 5.91 -21.72
C ALA A 19 -13.84 6.23 -20.27
N VAL A 20 -15.12 6.09 -19.93
CA VAL A 20 -15.56 6.04 -18.55
C VAL A 20 -14.93 4.78 -17.96
N LEU A 21 -13.72 4.92 -17.45
CA LEU A 21 -13.05 3.84 -16.72
C LEU A 21 -13.70 3.75 -15.34
N PRO A 22 -14.07 2.56 -14.88
CA PRO A 22 -14.50 2.38 -13.51
C PRO A 22 -13.38 2.87 -12.58
N SER A 23 -13.76 3.51 -11.48
CA SER A 23 -12.87 4.23 -10.55
C SER A 23 -11.76 3.36 -9.90
N GLU A 24 -11.76 2.07 -10.12
CA GLU A 24 -10.99 1.09 -9.38
C GLU A 24 -9.60 0.73 -9.96
N ALA A 25 -9.39 0.87 -11.28
CA ALA A 25 -8.08 0.57 -11.91
C ALA A 25 -7.08 1.75 -11.91
N GLN A 26 -7.38 2.81 -11.19
CA GLN A 26 -6.74 4.12 -11.41
C GLN A 26 -5.37 4.31 -10.74
N ASN A 27 -4.96 3.45 -9.79
CA ASN A 27 -3.79 3.74 -8.95
C ASN A 27 -2.42 3.43 -9.58
N ILE A 28 -2.34 2.64 -10.65
CA ILE A 28 -1.06 2.13 -11.18
C ILE A 28 -0.54 2.90 -12.40
N ILE A 29 -1.43 3.44 -13.23
CA ILE A 29 -1.04 4.02 -14.53
C ILE A 29 -0.81 5.54 -14.44
N ARG A 30 -1.10 6.18 -13.30
CA ARG A 30 -1.04 7.64 -13.18
C ARG A 30 0.29 8.14 -12.65
N PRO A 31 0.77 9.28 -13.17
CA PRO A 31 2.03 9.85 -12.73
C PRO A 31 1.97 10.16 -11.23
N LYS A 32 3.00 9.71 -10.52
CA LYS A 32 3.19 9.92 -9.10
C LYS A 32 4.11 11.11 -8.89
N ILE A 33 3.76 12.00 -7.98
CA ILE A 33 4.64 13.07 -7.53
C ILE A 33 5.47 12.52 -6.37
N ALA A 34 6.79 12.45 -6.55
CA ALA A 34 7.70 12.01 -5.50
C ALA A 34 7.81 13.07 -4.40
N GLY A 35 7.53 12.66 -3.18
CA GLY A 35 7.75 13.41 -1.96
C GLY A 35 9.08 13.06 -1.28
N PRO A 36 9.40 13.68 -0.15
CA PRO A 36 10.51 13.30 0.70
C PRO A 36 10.27 11.94 1.35
N ASN A 37 11.36 11.25 1.73
CA ASN A 37 11.34 10.03 2.54
C ASN A 37 10.42 8.90 2.00
N GLY A 38 10.37 8.74 0.66
CA GLY A 38 9.57 7.69 0.04
C GLY A 38 8.05 7.94 0.01
N LEU A 39 7.61 9.15 0.34
CA LEU A 39 6.23 9.57 0.14
C LEU A 39 5.93 9.76 -1.34
N TRP A 40 4.70 9.45 -1.74
CA TRP A 40 4.18 9.65 -3.09
C TRP A 40 2.80 10.27 -3.03
N VAL A 41 2.52 11.13 -3.98
CA VAL A 41 1.18 11.69 -4.17
C VAL A 41 0.69 11.31 -5.55
N ASN A 42 -0.51 10.76 -5.63
CA ASN A 42 -1.19 10.55 -6.90
C ASN A 42 -1.54 11.91 -7.50
N SER A 43 -0.98 12.24 -8.65
CA SER A 43 -1.14 13.56 -9.27
C SER A 43 -2.57 13.86 -9.73
N TYR A 44 -3.41 12.84 -9.88
CA TYR A 44 -4.79 13.01 -10.33
C TYR A 44 -5.76 13.30 -9.17
N ASN A 45 -5.69 12.53 -8.09
CA ASN A 45 -6.63 12.60 -6.98
C ASN A 45 -6.01 13.09 -5.66
N GLY A 46 -4.72 13.43 -5.67
CA GLY A 46 -4.02 14.00 -4.52
C GLY A 46 -3.85 13.06 -3.32
N VAL A 47 -4.10 11.77 -3.50
CA VAL A 47 -3.96 10.77 -2.42
C VAL A 47 -2.50 10.60 -2.06
N LEU A 48 -2.20 10.69 -0.75
CA LEU A 48 -0.89 10.34 -0.20
C LEU A 48 -0.75 8.81 -0.13
N PHE A 49 0.40 8.34 -0.54
CA PHE A 49 0.78 6.94 -0.46
C PHE A 49 2.25 6.81 -0.07
N PHE A 50 2.59 5.87 0.80
CA PHE A 50 3.96 5.44 1.01
C PHE A 50 4.02 3.98 1.44
N GLY A 51 5.19 3.35 1.21
CA GLY A 51 5.46 2.00 1.66
C GLY A 51 6.70 1.98 2.55
N GLN A 52 6.65 1.18 3.62
CA GLN A 52 7.75 0.96 4.54
C GLN A 52 7.99 -0.53 4.71
N THR A 53 9.22 -0.98 4.47
CA THR A 53 9.64 -2.36 4.74
C THR A 53 10.26 -2.43 6.13
N ASP A 54 9.71 -3.29 6.97
CA ASP A 54 10.12 -3.47 8.35
C ASP A 54 11.10 -4.63 8.51
N MET A 55 10.91 -5.69 7.75
CA MET A 55 11.78 -6.88 7.71
C MET A 55 11.81 -7.42 6.29
N GLU A 56 12.97 -7.99 5.90
CA GLU A 56 13.16 -8.61 4.59
C GLU A 56 14.20 -9.72 4.66
N THR A 57 13.96 -10.84 3.98
CA THR A 57 14.98 -11.88 3.79
C THR A 57 16.04 -11.39 2.81
N GLN A 58 17.31 -11.61 3.16
CA GLN A 58 18.44 -11.29 2.28
C GLN A 58 18.67 -12.44 1.29
N ASN A 59 19.11 -12.09 0.06
CA ASN A 59 19.58 -13.05 -0.95
C ASN A 59 18.59 -14.18 -1.32
N SER A 60 17.29 -13.92 -1.25
CA SER A 60 16.24 -14.85 -1.66
C SER A 60 15.75 -14.52 -3.07
N GLN A 61 15.50 -15.55 -3.90
CA GLN A 61 14.86 -15.36 -5.22
C GLN A 61 13.39 -14.92 -5.09
N MET A 62 12.77 -15.22 -3.95
CA MET A 62 11.42 -14.80 -3.57
C MET A 62 11.51 -14.18 -2.17
N PRO A 63 11.90 -12.91 -2.04
CA PRO A 63 12.12 -12.29 -0.75
C PRO A 63 10.83 -12.19 0.04
N MET A 64 10.87 -12.66 1.28
CA MET A 64 9.79 -12.47 2.23
C MET A 64 9.96 -11.10 2.89
N GLN A 65 8.95 -10.23 2.78
CA GLN A 65 8.99 -8.85 3.26
C GLN A 65 7.82 -8.57 4.18
N LEU A 66 8.08 -8.05 5.37
CA LEU A 66 7.05 -7.37 6.16
C LEU A 66 7.00 -5.91 5.71
N ARG A 67 6.11 -5.61 4.76
CA ARG A 67 5.98 -4.28 4.17
C ARG A 67 4.59 -3.71 4.43
N PHE A 68 4.57 -2.52 5.01
CA PHE A 68 3.35 -1.75 5.23
C PHE A 68 3.16 -0.70 4.16
N TYR A 69 1.91 -0.39 3.89
CA TYR A 69 1.50 0.71 3.05
C TYR A 69 0.56 1.63 3.82
N TYR A 70 0.70 2.92 3.59
CA TYR A 70 -0.28 3.92 4.02
C TYR A 70 -0.96 4.52 2.79
N ASN A 71 -2.27 4.69 2.89
CA ASN A 71 -3.08 5.31 1.85
C ASN A 71 -4.07 6.29 2.50
N SER A 72 -3.95 7.59 2.18
CA SER A 72 -4.81 8.61 2.80
C SER A 72 -6.27 8.53 2.38
N SER A 73 -6.61 7.82 1.30
CA SER A 73 -8.01 7.55 0.93
C SER A 73 -8.67 6.47 1.79
N ALA A 74 -7.87 5.63 2.46
CA ALA A 74 -8.34 4.55 3.34
C ALA A 74 -8.36 4.95 4.84
N GLN A 75 -8.38 6.23 5.16
CA GLN A 75 -8.27 6.77 6.53
C GLN A 75 -9.39 6.32 7.50
N SER A 76 -10.47 5.74 7.00
CA SER A 76 -11.55 5.14 7.79
C SER A 76 -11.49 3.62 7.84
N THR A 77 -10.56 2.99 7.15
CA THR A 77 -10.43 1.52 7.06
C THR A 77 -9.30 1.04 7.96
N ASN A 78 -9.56 -0.02 8.73
CA ASN A 78 -8.56 -0.65 9.60
C ASN A 78 -8.53 -2.16 9.35
N TYR A 79 -7.45 -2.64 8.79
CA TYR A 79 -7.16 -4.06 8.55
C TYR A 79 -6.41 -4.75 9.71
N GLY A 80 -6.32 -4.12 10.88
CA GLY A 80 -5.51 -4.59 12.01
C GLY A 80 -4.17 -3.90 12.16
N TYR A 81 -3.88 -2.91 11.30
CA TYR A 81 -2.58 -2.22 11.24
C TYR A 81 -2.66 -0.70 11.53
N GLY A 82 -3.85 -0.24 11.94
CA GLY A 82 -4.18 1.17 12.11
C GLY A 82 -4.94 1.76 10.91
N LEU A 83 -5.66 2.86 11.15
CA LEU A 83 -6.44 3.52 10.10
C LEU A 83 -5.53 3.97 8.95
N GLY A 84 -5.91 3.62 7.72
CA GLY A 84 -5.16 3.95 6.50
C GLY A 84 -3.96 3.07 6.23
N PHE A 85 -3.59 2.17 7.17
CA PHE A 85 -2.49 1.23 6.98
C PHE A 85 -2.97 -0.15 6.54
N SER A 86 -2.19 -0.76 5.65
CA SER A 86 -2.36 -2.13 5.18
C SER A 86 -1.01 -2.84 5.14
N LEU A 87 -1.02 -4.16 5.08
CA LEU A 87 0.17 -4.99 4.91
C LEU A 87 0.31 -5.42 3.46
N GLY A 88 1.53 -5.54 2.93
CA GLY A 88 1.78 -6.00 1.56
C GLY A 88 1.17 -7.36 1.24
N TYR A 89 1.03 -8.21 2.25
CA TYR A 89 0.35 -9.51 2.15
C TYR A 89 -1.18 -9.43 2.31
N GLU A 90 -1.76 -8.25 2.52
CA GLU A 90 -3.20 -8.05 2.61
C GLU A 90 -3.81 -8.09 1.20
N MET A 91 -3.88 -9.29 0.64
CA MET A 91 -4.49 -9.55 -0.65
C MET A 91 -5.75 -10.39 -0.46
N ARG A 92 -6.84 -10.01 -1.12
CA ARG A 92 -8.12 -10.71 -1.04
C ARG A 92 -8.90 -10.61 -2.32
N TYR A 93 -9.85 -11.53 -2.49
CA TYR A 93 -10.86 -11.43 -3.52
C TYR A 93 -12.25 -11.17 -2.91
N ARG A 94 -13.13 -10.64 -3.72
CA ARG A 94 -14.58 -10.62 -3.49
C ARG A 94 -15.31 -10.79 -4.82
N ILE A 95 -16.53 -11.28 -4.74
CA ILE A 95 -17.42 -11.36 -5.90
C ILE A 95 -18.31 -10.13 -5.90
N ASN A 96 -18.38 -9.41 -7.02
CA ASN A 96 -19.27 -8.28 -7.18
C ASN A 96 -20.71 -8.72 -7.55
N GLU A 97 -21.64 -7.78 -7.60
CA GLU A 97 -23.06 -8.03 -7.85
C GLU A 97 -23.36 -8.73 -9.20
N ILE A 98 -22.49 -8.58 -10.17
CA ILE A 98 -22.62 -9.19 -11.51
C ILE A 98 -21.75 -10.46 -11.67
N GLY A 99 -21.24 -11.00 -10.57
CA GLY A 99 -20.47 -12.24 -10.53
C GLY A 99 -19.00 -12.10 -10.96
N GLY A 100 -18.51 -10.89 -11.20
CA GLY A 100 -17.09 -10.63 -11.46
C GLY A 100 -16.23 -10.77 -10.21
N VAL A 101 -14.98 -11.15 -10.38
CA VAL A 101 -13.98 -11.23 -9.29
C VAL A 101 -13.27 -9.90 -9.17
N VAL A 102 -13.25 -9.35 -7.97
CA VAL A 102 -12.44 -8.16 -7.62
C VAL A 102 -11.28 -8.63 -6.77
N ILE A 103 -10.05 -8.37 -7.22
CA ILE A 103 -8.82 -8.61 -6.47
C ILE A 103 -8.37 -7.29 -5.85
N GLU A 104 -8.25 -7.27 -4.54
CA GLU A 104 -7.72 -6.14 -3.76
C GLU A 104 -6.35 -6.51 -3.22
N THR A 105 -5.36 -5.64 -3.40
CA THR A 105 -3.97 -5.85 -2.96
C THR A 105 -3.61 -4.93 -1.79
N GLY A 106 -2.60 -5.30 -1.02
CA GLY A 106 -2.19 -4.56 0.17
C GLY A 106 -1.69 -3.14 -0.10
N ASP A 107 -1.28 -2.82 -1.32
CA ASP A 107 -0.91 -1.48 -1.73
C ASP A 107 -2.12 -0.59 -2.10
N GLY A 108 -3.34 -1.13 -1.97
CA GLY A 108 -4.60 -0.42 -2.24
C GLY A 108 -5.06 -0.45 -3.69
N ARG A 109 -4.41 -1.28 -4.54
CA ARG A 109 -4.91 -1.55 -5.89
C ARG A 109 -6.13 -2.45 -5.82
N SER A 110 -7.09 -2.24 -6.73
CA SER A 110 -8.27 -3.05 -6.91
C SER A 110 -8.54 -3.27 -8.40
N ASP A 111 -8.52 -4.52 -8.83
CA ASP A 111 -8.75 -4.91 -10.22
C ASP A 111 -10.02 -5.74 -10.33
N THR A 112 -10.92 -5.35 -11.23
CA THR A 112 -12.18 -6.06 -11.46
C THR A 112 -12.09 -6.92 -12.72
N TYR A 113 -12.14 -8.24 -12.54
CA TYR A 113 -12.20 -9.22 -13.61
C TYR A 113 -13.66 -9.54 -13.91
N LYS A 114 -14.10 -9.19 -15.10
CA LYS A 114 -15.48 -9.38 -15.53
C LYS A 114 -15.76 -10.84 -15.86
N LYS A 115 -16.88 -11.38 -15.37
CA LYS A 115 -17.27 -12.76 -15.67
C LYS A 115 -17.80 -12.89 -17.09
N PHE A 116 -17.25 -13.84 -17.84
CA PHE A 116 -17.66 -14.22 -19.18
C PHE A 116 -17.85 -15.74 -19.25
N GLY A 117 -19.06 -16.22 -19.07
CA GLY A 117 -19.33 -17.66 -18.95
C GLY A 117 -18.61 -18.26 -17.73
N LYS A 118 -17.60 -19.10 -17.99
CA LYS A 118 -16.72 -19.69 -16.96
C LYS A 118 -15.38 -18.94 -16.80
N GLU A 119 -15.10 -17.97 -17.65
CA GLU A 119 -13.84 -17.22 -17.68
C GLU A 119 -14.01 -15.82 -17.04
N PHE A 120 -12.87 -15.20 -16.72
CA PHE A 120 -12.81 -13.85 -16.18
C PHE A 120 -11.89 -13.00 -17.05
N GLU A 121 -12.43 -11.90 -17.58
CA GLU A 121 -11.70 -10.93 -18.40
C GLU A 121 -11.05 -9.87 -17.51
N ALA A 122 -9.74 -9.70 -17.68
CA ALA A 122 -8.98 -8.68 -16.97
C ALA A 122 -9.34 -7.27 -17.44
N PRO A 123 -9.27 -6.25 -16.57
CA PRO A 123 -9.45 -4.87 -16.98
C PRO A 123 -8.32 -4.42 -17.94
N ALA A 124 -8.58 -3.39 -18.73
CA ALA A 124 -7.62 -2.84 -19.70
C ALA A 124 -6.30 -2.46 -19.03
N GLY A 125 -5.17 -2.94 -19.58
CA GLY A 125 -3.82 -2.70 -19.06
C GLY A 125 -3.40 -3.64 -17.93
N VAL A 126 -4.25 -4.59 -17.51
CA VAL A 126 -3.93 -5.66 -16.56
C VAL A 126 -3.70 -6.95 -17.34
N PHE A 127 -2.56 -7.61 -17.09
CA PHE A 127 -2.13 -8.80 -17.82
C PHE A 127 -2.18 -10.08 -16.98
N SER A 128 -2.61 -9.98 -15.74
CA SER A 128 -2.86 -11.13 -14.88
C SER A 128 -4.17 -11.81 -15.23
N LYS A 129 -4.28 -13.08 -14.89
CA LYS A 129 -5.47 -13.91 -15.14
C LYS A 129 -6.03 -14.41 -13.82
N VAL A 130 -7.36 -14.40 -13.71
CA VAL A 130 -8.10 -15.00 -12.59
C VAL A 130 -8.85 -16.22 -13.11
N GLU A 131 -8.85 -17.28 -12.33
CA GLU A 131 -9.67 -18.48 -12.59
C GLU A 131 -10.25 -19.04 -11.28
N GLU A 132 -11.44 -19.60 -11.35
CA GLU A 132 -12.01 -20.44 -10.31
C GLU A 132 -11.55 -21.88 -10.59
N TYR A 133 -10.53 -22.37 -9.86
CA TYR A 133 -9.94 -23.68 -10.11
C TYR A 133 -10.60 -24.81 -9.31
N GLU A 134 -11.32 -24.44 -8.25
CA GLU A 134 -12.21 -25.27 -7.45
C GLU A 134 -13.37 -24.39 -6.96
N SER A 135 -14.53 -24.97 -6.67
CA SER A 135 -15.72 -24.20 -6.26
C SER A 135 -15.42 -23.28 -5.08
N GLY A 136 -15.58 -21.98 -5.29
CA GLY A 136 -15.29 -20.94 -4.30
C GLY A 136 -13.80 -20.68 -4.02
N LYS A 137 -12.90 -21.31 -4.79
CA LYS A 137 -11.46 -21.08 -4.69
C LYS A 137 -10.93 -20.48 -5.97
N TYR A 138 -10.18 -19.41 -5.82
CA TYR A 138 -9.68 -18.62 -6.95
C TYR A 138 -8.16 -18.62 -6.98
N ARG A 139 -7.62 -18.51 -8.20
CA ARG A 139 -6.20 -18.32 -8.45
C ARG A 139 -6.00 -17.10 -9.33
N LEU A 140 -5.12 -16.19 -8.91
CA LEU A 140 -4.60 -15.11 -9.73
C LEU A 140 -3.23 -15.54 -10.25
N THR A 141 -3.01 -15.47 -11.55
CA THR A 141 -1.71 -15.72 -12.19
C THR A 141 -1.21 -14.41 -12.80
N GLU A 142 -0.09 -13.89 -12.30
CA GLU A 142 0.56 -12.71 -12.86
C GLU A 142 1.29 -13.01 -14.16
N LYS A 143 1.55 -11.97 -14.97
CA LYS A 143 2.32 -12.09 -16.22
C LYS A 143 3.73 -12.67 -16.00
N SER A 144 4.33 -12.42 -14.84
CA SER A 144 5.63 -12.97 -14.42
C SER A 144 5.61 -14.49 -14.17
N GLY A 145 4.41 -15.10 -14.04
CA GLY A 145 4.19 -16.49 -13.69
C GLY A 145 4.00 -16.74 -12.20
N GLU A 146 4.03 -15.72 -11.37
CA GLU A 146 3.64 -15.82 -9.97
C GLU A 146 2.16 -16.14 -9.84
N GLN A 147 1.80 -16.98 -8.86
CA GLN A 147 0.41 -17.36 -8.61
C GLN A 147 0.03 -17.08 -7.16
N TYR A 148 -1.17 -16.60 -6.98
CA TYR A 148 -1.78 -16.32 -5.67
C TYR A 148 -3.05 -17.16 -5.53
N PHE A 149 -3.16 -17.90 -4.43
CA PHE A 149 -4.24 -18.83 -4.16
C PHE A 149 -5.15 -18.26 -3.07
N PHE A 150 -6.44 -18.26 -3.31
CA PHE A 150 -7.49 -17.76 -2.42
C PHE A 150 -8.41 -18.93 -2.06
N ASP A 151 -7.99 -19.73 -1.07
CA ASP A 151 -8.72 -20.93 -0.62
C ASP A 151 -9.66 -20.62 0.55
N ASP A 152 -9.58 -19.41 1.09
CA ASP A 152 -10.44 -18.93 2.18
C ASP A 152 -11.71 -18.28 1.62
N ALA A 153 -12.76 -19.08 1.45
CA ALA A 153 -14.05 -18.58 0.96
C ALA A 153 -14.76 -17.64 1.96
N LYS A 154 -14.39 -17.67 3.25
CA LYS A 154 -15.05 -16.85 4.29
C LYS A 154 -14.62 -15.39 4.24
N TYR A 155 -13.32 -15.15 4.09
CA TYR A 155 -12.75 -13.80 4.10
C TYR A 155 -12.12 -13.40 2.77
N GLY A 156 -12.07 -14.35 1.80
CA GLY A 156 -11.46 -14.14 0.50
C GLY A 156 -9.95 -13.92 0.53
N LYS A 157 -9.27 -14.26 1.62
CA LYS A 157 -7.85 -13.98 1.82
C LYS A 157 -6.95 -14.87 0.96
N VAL A 158 -5.78 -14.33 0.56
CA VAL A 158 -4.71 -15.15 -0.05
C VAL A 158 -4.19 -16.13 0.99
N THR A 159 -4.13 -17.42 0.62
CA THR A 159 -3.67 -18.50 1.51
C THR A 159 -2.28 -19.00 1.15
N ALA A 160 -1.89 -18.82 -0.11
CA ALA A 160 -0.56 -19.15 -0.59
C ALA A 160 -0.18 -18.30 -1.80
N MET A 161 1.11 -18.16 -2.04
CA MET A 161 1.65 -17.70 -3.32
C MET A 161 2.77 -18.63 -3.78
N THR A 162 2.96 -18.75 -5.11
CA THR A 162 4.08 -19.49 -5.70
C THR A 162 4.78 -18.62 -6.73
N ASP A 163 6.10 -18.77 -6.85
CA ASP A 163 6.84 -18.25 -7.99
C ASP A 163 6.72 -19.20 -9.20
N ARG A 164 7.31 -18.79 -10.32
CA ARG A 164 7.37 -19.61 -11.56
C ARG A 164 8.15 -20.92 -11.41
N ASN A 165 8.96 -21.08 -10.35
CA ASN A 165 9.74 -22.28 -10.08
C ASN A 165 9.02 -23.22 -9.10
N GLY A 166 7.83 -22.83 -8.61
CA GLY A 166 7.05 -23.60 -7.65
C GLY A 166 7.45 -23.38 -6.18
N ASN A 167 8.34 -22.43 -5.87
CA ASN A 167 8.62 -22.07 -4.48
C ASN A 167 7.34 -21.48 -3.87
N LYS A 168 6.93 -22.03 -2.74
CA LYS A 168 5.63 -21.71 -2.13
C LYS A 168 5.82 -20.92 -0.84
N THR A 169 5.10 -19.81 -0.70
CA THR A 169 4.90 -19.08 0.55
C THR A 169 3.48 -19.31 1.03
N ILE A 170 3.32 -19.61 2.33
CA ILE A 170 2.04 -19.94 2.96
C ILE A 170 1.68 -18.83 3.94
N PHE A 171 0.40 -18.43 3.95
CA PHE A 171 -0.20 -17.45 4.82
C PHE A 171 -1.16 -18.14 5.79
N THR A 172 -0.94 -17.95 7.10
CA THR A 172 -1.79 -18.50 8.15
C THR A 172 -2.55 -17.38 8.83
N TYR A 173 -3.85 -17.55 8.96
CA TYR A 173 -4.76 -16.59 9.57
C TYR A 173 -5.37 -17.15 10.85
N GLN A 174 -5.64 -16.25 11.80
CA GLN A 174 -6.55 -16.46 12.90
C GLN A 174 -7.72 -15.51 12.69
N ASP A 175 -8.90 -16.07 12.40
CA ASP A 175 -10.03 -15.32 11.83
C ASP A 175 -9.61 -14.57 10.56
N SER A 176 -9.72 -13.25 10.52
CA SER A 176 -9.30 -12.42 9.39
C SER A 176 -7.89 -11.84 9.52
N LEU A 177 -7.17 -12.11 10.62
CA LEU A 177 -5.86 -11.53 10.92
C LEU A 177 -4.74 -12.49 10.48
N LEU A 178 -3.79 -11.99 9.69
CA LEU A 178 -2.60 -12.73 9.29
C LEU A 178 -1.69 -12.91 10.51
N VAL A 179 -1.48 -14.16 10.96
CA VAL A 179 -0.64 -14.43 12.13
C VAL A 179 0.73 -15.01 11.76
N ARG A 180 0.87 -15.60 10.58
CA ARG A 180 2.14 -16.18 10.13
C ARG A 180 2.28 -16.16 8.62
N VAL A 181 3.49 -15.88 8.16
CA VAL A 181 3.96 -16.10 6.79
C VAL A 181 5.14 -17.06 6.85
N GLN A 182 5.17 -18.06 5.96
CA GLN A 182 6.25 -19.04 5.88
C GLN A 182 6.64 -19.27 4.42
N ASP A 183 7.93 -19.13 4.10
CA ASP A 183 8.46 -19.38 2.76
C ASP A 183 8.82 -20.87 2.55
N ALA A 184 9.25 -21.20 1.32
CA ALA A 184 9.59 -22.55 0.89
C ALA A 184 10.81 -23.16 1.62
N VAL A 185 11.69 -22.32 2.19
CA VAL A 185 12.90 -22.78 2.91
C VAL A 185 12.72 -22.77 4.43
N GLY A 186 11.51 -22.43 4.90
CA GLY A 186 11.15 -22.48 6.31
C GLY A 186 11.38 -21.18 7.09
N HIS A 187 11.75 -20.07 6.45
CA HIS A 187 11.73 -18.78 7.12
C HIS A 187 10.31 -18.40 7.53
N THR A 188 10.18 -17.70 8.63
CA THR A 188 8.86 -17.29 9.13
C THR A 188 8.84 -15.83 9.56
N ILE A 189 7.70 -15.17 9.33
CA ILE A 189 7.29 -13.93 10.00
C ILE A 189 6.09 -14.28 10.86
N ASN A 190 6.11 -13.91 12.14
CA ASN A 190 5.00 -14.11 13.06
C ASN A 190 4.49 -12.76 13.55
N LEU A 191 3.16 -12.60 13.55
CA LEU A 191 2.45 -11.37 13.88
C LEU A 191 1.56 -11.62 15.11
N SER A 192 1.66 -10.77 16.12
CA SER A 192 0.90 -10.87 17.37
C SER A 192 0.00 -9.66 17.55
N TYR A 193 -1.26 -9.91 17.86
CA TYR A 193 -2.33 -8.90 17.95
C TYR A 193 -2.89 -8.79 19.37
N THR A 194 -3.35 -7.60 19.71
CA THR A 194 -4.19 -7.33 20.89
C THR A 194 -5.31 -6.42 20.46
N ASP A 195 -6.54 -6.73 20.82
CA ASP A 195 -7.78 -5.99 20.44
C ASP A 195 -7.90 -5.80 18.92
N GLY A 196 -7.46 -6.80 18.13
CA GLY A 196 -7.49 -6.77 16.67
C GLY A 196 -6.49 -5.79 16.04
N LEU A 197 -5.47 -5.34 16.80
CA LEU A 197 -4.38 -4.48 16.31
C LEU A 197 -3.04 -5.18 16.46
N LEU A 198 -2.22 -5.14 15.42
CA LEU A 198 -0.87 -5.68 15.42
C LEU A 198 -0.02 -4.98 16.48
N ARG A 199 0.54 -5.73 17.42
CA ARG A 199 1.41 -5.19 18.48
C ARG A 199 2.87 -5.53 18.27
N LYS A 200 3.14 -6.70 17.69
CA LYS A 200 4.50 -7.19 17.56
C LYS A 200 4.66 -8.04 16.31
N ALA A 201 5.79 -7.85 15.64
CA ALA A 201 6.25 -8.72 14.55
C ALA A 201 7.62 -9.29 14.90
N THR A 202 7.84 -10.56 14.56
CA THR A 202 9.13 -11.26 14.68
C THR A 202 9.38 -12.07 13.42
N ALA A 203 10.63 -12.33 13.07
CA ALA A 203 10.99 -13.21 11.98
C ALA A 203 12.16 -14.11 12.33
N SER A 204 12.20 -15.31 11.76
CA SER A 204 13.28 -16.28 12.00
C SER A 204 14.63 -15.84 11.46
N PHE A 205 14.63 -14.95 10.49
CA PHE A 205 15.80 -14.38 9.81
C PHE A 205 16.19 -12.98 10.30
N HIS A 206 15.49 -12.45 11.32
CA HIS A 206 15.71 -11.10 11.85
C HIS A 206 15.84 -11.16 13.38
N LYS A 207 16.92 -10.59 13.92
CA LYS A 207 17.10 -10.51 15.37
C LYS A 207 16.19 -9.45 15.98
N GLY A 208 15.59 -9.78 17.12
CA GLY A 208 14.69 -8.88 17.84
C GLY A 208 13.26 -8.86 17.29
N SER A 209 12.54 -7.85 17.64
CA SER A 209 11.13 -7.68 17.25
C SER A 209 10.82 -6.23 16.91
N ILE A 210 9.81 -6.02 16.09
CA ILE A 210 9.25 -4.71 15.82
C ILE A 210 7.95 -4.58 16.60
N SER A 211 7.72 -3.45 17.25
CA SER A 211 6.51 -3.18 18.01
C SER A 211 5.74 -1.98 17.43
N TYR A 212 4.42 -2.03 17.65
CA TYR A 212 3.46 -1.06 17.12
C TYR A 212 2.54 -0.59 18.24
N GLU A 213 2.43 0.72 18.40
CA GLU A 213 1.55 1.36 19.36
C GLU A 213 0.51 2.21 18.64
N TYR A 214 -0.70 2.24 19.18
CA TYR A 214 -1.84 2.93 18.58
C TYR A 214 -2.44 3.91 19.58
N ASP A 215 -3.08 4.95 19.07
CA ASP A 215 -3.83 5.89 19.88
C ASP A 215 -5.28 5.38 20.16
N GLY A 216 -6.04 6.18 20.91
CA GLY A 216 -7.42 5.85 21.28
C GLY A 216 -8.40 5.77 20.09
N LEU A 217 -8.03 6.30 18.92
CA LEU A 217 -8.78 6.20 17.67
C LEU A 217 -8.29 5.05 16.77
N ARG A 218 -7.44 4.16 17.30
CA ARG A 218 -6.87 3.00 16.59
C ARG A 218 -5.96 3.40 15.41
N ARG A 219 -5.33 4.60 15.44
CA ARG A 219 -4.35 5.05 14.45
C ARG A 219 -2.96 4.66 14.93
N LEU A 220 -2.08 4.23 13.99
CA LEU A 220 -0.69 3.90 14.32
C LEU A 220 0.02 5.15 14.84
N LYS A 221 0.41 5.15 16.13
CA LYS A 221 1.05 6.27 16.79
C LYS A 221 2.57 6.14 16.78
N LYS A 222 3.08 4.93 16.94
CA LYS A 222 4.50 4.67 17.06
C LYS A 222 4.86 3.28 16.55
N ARG A 223 5.95 3.20 15.84
CA ARG A 223 6.64 1.98 15.45
C ARG A 223 8.03 2.00 16.09
N THR A 224 8.44 0.89 16.70
CA THR A 224 9.80 0.74 17.25
C THR A 224 10.46 -0.48 16.61
N ASP A 225 11.63 -0.28 16.01
CA ASP A 225 12.41 -1.34 15.39
C ASP A 225 13.15 -2.22 16.42
N ALA A 226 13.85 -3.25 15.93
CA ALA A 226 14.57 -4.19 16.78
C ALA A 226 15.78 -3.59 17.52
N LEU A 227 16.26 -2.42 17.10
CA LEU A 227 17.33 -1.65 17.73
C LEU A 227 16.83 -0.63 18.74
N GLY A 228 15.49 -0.49 18.89
CA GLY A 228 14.86 0.47 19.77
C GLY A 228 14.60 1.85 19.12
N ASN A 229 14.93 2.03 17.85
CA ASN A 229 14.66 3.25 17.13
C ASN A 229 13.17 3.40 16.87
N SER A 230 12.61 4.58 17.12
CA SER A 230 11.19 4.81 17.02
C SER A 230 10.84 5.80 15.91
N THR A 231 9.80 5.47 15.13
CA THR A 231 9.14 6.38 14.22
C THR A 231 7.78 6.76 14.81
N LEU A 232 7.46 8.04 14.85
CA LEU A 232 6.20 8.56 15.35
C LEU A 232 5.32 9.05 14.21
N TYR A 233 4.01 8.90 14.37
CA TYR A 233 3.00 9.28 13.39
C TYR A 233 1.95 10.16 14.05
N SER A 234 1.63 11.31 13.43
CA SER A 234 0.60 12.23 13.88
C SER A 234 -0.44 12.45 12.78
N TYR A 235 -1.67 12.74 13.17
CA TYR A 235 -2.81 12.81 12.27
C TYR A 235 -3.57 14.11 12.45
N ASP A 236 -4.17 14.60 11.37
CA ASP A 236 -5.07 15.73 11.41
C ASP A 236 -6.46 15.36 11.96
N LYS A 237 -7.35 16.35 12.02
CA LYS A 237 -8.72 16.18 12.53
C LYS A 237 -9.59 15.25 11.67
N GLN A 238 -9.18 14.97 10.42
CA GLN A 238 -9.82 14.05 9.50
C GLN A 238 -9.18 12.66 9.49
N ASN A 239 -8.33 12.35 10.47
CA ASN A 239 -7.58 11.08 10.60
C ASN A 239 -6.58 10.82 9.46
N ARG A 240 -6.13 11.85 8.73
CA ARG A 240 -5.10 11.71 7.70
C ARG A 240 -3.73 11.95 8.33
N LEU A 241 -2.74 11.17 7.92
CA LEU A 241 -1.36 11.32 8.36
C LEU A 241 -0.82 12.71 7.98
N CYS A 242 -0.43 13.53 8.96
CA CYS A 242 0.07 14.88 8.74
C CYS A 242 1.51 15.10 9.21
N GLU A 243 2.08 14.19 10.00
CA GLU A 243 3.48 14.26 10.42
C GLU A 243 4.06 12.85 10.63
N ILE A 244 5.29 12.67 10.16
CA ILE A 244 6.14 11.51 10.49
C ILE A 244 7.40 12.07 11.13
N THR A 245 7.76 11.58 12.32
CA THR A 245 9.02 11.92 13.00
C THR A 245 9.89 10.67 13.06
N ASP A 246 11.09 10.73 12.50
CA ASP A 246 12.04 9.62 12.53
C ASP A 246 12.76 9.48 13.88
N ALA A 247 13.59 8.46 14.04
CA ALA A 247 14.32 8.20 15.28
C ALA A 247 15.34 9.29 15.66
N ASN A 248 15.76 10.11 14.70
CA ASN A 248 16.67 11.25 14.91
C ASN A 248 15.93 12.54 15.23
N GLY A 249 14.61 12.51 15.21
CA GLY A 249 13.75 13.68 15.44
C GLY A 249 13.47 14.51 14.20
N HIS A 250 13.93 14.10 13.01
CA HIS A 250 13.60 14.80 11.77
C HIS A 250 12.13 14.60 11.41
N LYS A 251 11.49 15.68 11.01
CA LYS A 251 10.06 15.70 10.71
C LYS A 251 9.78 15.77 9.22
N THR A 252 8.81 14.99 8.81
CA THR A 252 8.16 15.11 7.50
C THR A 252 6.73 15.58 7.74
N LEU A 253 6.41 16.78 7.28
CA LEU A 253 5.10 17.42 7.43
C LEU A 253 4.30 17.27 6.14
N ILE A 254 3.03 16.90 6.26
CA ILE A 254 2.10 16.73 5.14
C ILE A 254 0.88 17.61 5.39
N ALA A 255 0.56 18.49 4.44
CA ALA A 255 -0.64 19.29 4.47
C ALA A 255 -1.61 18.89 3.36
N TYR A 256 -2.89 19.07 3.63
CA TYR A 256 -3.98 18.75 2.71
C TYR A 256 -4.82 20.00 2.45
N ASN A 257 -5.37 20.11 1.26
CA ASN A 257 -6.36 21.13 0.93
C ASN A 257 -7.77 20.75 1.43
N ASN A 258 -8.74 21.63 1.21
CA ASN A 258 -10.13 21.42 1.66
C ASN A 258 -10.82 20.21 1.00
N SER A 259 -10.34 19.79 -0.18
CA SER A 259 -10.81 18.57 -0.87
C SER A 259 -10.13 17.29 -0.39
N GLY A 260 -9.22 17.37 0.60
CA GLY A 260 -8.51 16.21 1.12
C GLY A 260 -7.31 15.76 0.30
N MET A 261 -6.92 16.50 -0.73
CA MET A 261 -5.74 16.24 -1.54
C MET A 261 -4.49 16.84 -0.92
N VAL A 262 -3.34 16.16 -1.03
CA VAL A 262 -2.07 16.68 -0.51
C VAL A 262 -1.71 17.99 -1.21
N SER A 263 -1.52 19.05 -0.43
CA SER A 263 -1.14 20.36 -0.95
C SER A 263 0.31 20.74 -0.68
N ARG A 264 0.96 20.12 0.32
CA ARG A 264 2.37 20.36 0.65
C ARG A 264 3.00 19.18 1.35
N MET A 265 4.27 18.93 1.07
CA MET A 265 5.15 18.02 1.83
C MET A 265 6.44 18.77 2.16
N LYS A 266 6.85 18.76 3.43
CA LYS A 266 8.00 19.52 3.90
C LYS A 266 8.86 18.71 4.87
N THR A 267 10.18 18.84 4.72
CA THR A 267 11.21 18.43 5.70
C THR A 267 12.15 19.61 5.93
N ASP A 268 13.19 19.43 6.73
CA ASP A 268 14.22 20.46 6.94
C ASP A 268 14.96 20.82 5.63
N VAL A 269 15.07 19.87 4.68
CA VAL A 269 15.84 20.01 3.44
C VAL A 269 14.99 19.99 2.17
N SER A 270 13.70 19.78 2.27
CA SER A 270 12.78 19.68 1.13
C SER A 270 11.46 20.38 1.42
N ASP A 271 10.97 21.19 0.49
CA ASP A 271 9.67 21.86 0.58
C ASP A 271 8.98 21.80 -0.79
N LYS A 272 7.89 21.06 -0.86
CA LYS A 272 7.16 20.76 -2.09
C LYS A 272 5.69 21.11 -1.96
N SER A 273 5.20 21.99 -2.85
CA SER A 273 3.78 22.36 -2.93
C SER A 273 3.12 21.76 -4.17
N ILE A 274 1.85 21.41 -4.04
CA ILE A 274 1.03 20.82 -5.09
C ILE A 274 -0.28 21.59 -5.21
N ARG A 275 -0.63 22.01 -6.42
CA ARG A 275 -1.91 22.63 -6.75
C ARG A 275 -2.62 21.80 -7.82
N TYR A 276 -3.91 21.67 -7.67
CA TYR A 276 -4.79 20.95 -8.59
C TYR A 276 -5.70 21.97 -9.28
N GLU A 277 -5.53 22.13 -10.59
CA GLU A 277 -6.18 23.18 -11.41
C GLU A 277 -6.92 22.50 -12.57
N GLY A 278 -8.15 22.03 -12.31
CA GLY A 278 -8.93 21.27 -13.29
C GLY A 278 -8.25 19.96 -13.69
N ASP A 279 -7.82 19.86 -14.95
CA ASP A 279 -7.11 18.72 -15.52
C ASP A 279 -5.59 18.75 -15.31
N LYS A 280 -5.07 19.81 -14.66
CA LYS A 280 -3.65 20.05 -14.45
C LYS A 280 -3.28 19.94 -12.99
N THR A 281 -2.10 19.37 -12.73
CA THR A 281 -1.48 19.38 -11.43
C THR A 281 -0.16 20.13 -11.52
N VAL A 282 -0.05 21.23 -10.77
CA VAL A 282 1.15 22.06 -10.69
C VAL A 282 1.97 21.65 -9.48
N PHE A 283 3.20 21.29 -9.72
CA PHE A 283 4.16 20.90 -8.69
C PHE A 283 5.26 21.97 -8.58
N ILE A 284 5.51 22.47 -7.38
CA ILE A 284 6.52 23.47 -7.09
C ILE A 284 7.49 22.91 -6.05
N ASP A 285 8.75 22.82 -6.40
CA ASP A 285 9.83 22.39 -5.51
C ASP A 285 10.62 23.62 -5.05
N TYR A 286 10.54 23.92 -3.76
CA TYR A 286 11.27 25.01 -3.11
C TYR A 286 12.55 24.50 -2.43
N THR A 287 12.94 23.25 -2.66
CA THR A 287 14.16 22.69 -2.08
C THR A 287 15.35 23.54 -2.48
N ALA A 288 16.12 24.02 -1.50
CA ALA A 288 17.33 24.79 -1.79
C ALA A 288 18.32 23.93 -2.62
N PRO A 289 18.95 24.48 -3.65
CA PRO A 289 20.06 23.78 -4.32
C PRO A 289 21.16 23.53 -3.28
N GLN A 290 21.63 22.30 -3.23
CA GLN A 290 22.81 21.91 -2.45
C GLN A 290 24.07 22.48 -3.08
#